data_b342ad0d3bf9ff63c3206384b1c05441
#
_entry.id   b342ad0d3bf9ff63c3206384b1c05441
#
_cell.length_a   1.000
_cell.length_b   1.000
_cell.length_c   1.000
_cell.angle_alpha   90.00
_cell.angle_beta   90.00
_cell.angle_gamma   90.00
#
_symmetry.space_group_name_H-M   'P 1'
#
loop_
_entity.id
_entity.type
_entity.pdbx_description
1 polymer ?
#
loop_
_entity_poly.entity_id
_entity_poly.type
_entity_poly.pdbx_seq_one_letter_code
_entity_poly.pdbx_strand_id
1 'polypeptide(L)'
;MTFPTTIRAGDYIQWRLPASEDVFGNAISSPDWSVTYYLRTRIGPQAATVSSSAYIDGFQFTIASNVSETFSKGEWFYQAVADKSGAEKQTIATGQFEVLESLVYTGSTPAAYDGRSQVEKDLETIETAIRTLISLSLIHI
;
A
#
# COMPACT_ATOMS: atom_id res chain seq x y z
N MET A 1 2.71 -17.79 -1.04
CA MET A 1 2.65 -16.57 -0.20
C MET A 1 1.98 -15.47 -1.00
N THR A 2 0.99 -14.81 -0.41
CA THR A 2 0.24 -13.75 -1.07
C THR A 2 0.80 -12.38 -0.72
N PHE A 3 0.30 -11.36 -1.39
CA PHE A 3 0.65 -9.97 -1.08
C PHE A 3 0.31 -9.65 0.38
N PRO A 4 1.19 -8.99 1.13
CA PRO A 4 0.91 -8.67 2.53
C PRO A 4 -0.24 -7.67 2.64
N THR A 5 -1.02 -7.79 3.71
CA THR A 5 -2.14 -6.87 3.96
C THR A 5 -1.69 -5.58 4.65
N THR A 6 -0.50 -5.58 5.22
CA THR A 6 0.06 -4.44 5.94
C THR A 6 1.55 -4.34 5.64
N ILE A 7 2.00 -3.13 5.33
CA ILE A 7 3.40 -2.82 5.04
C ILE A 7 3.82 -1.65 5.93
N ARG A 8 4.99 -1.73 6.54
CA ARG A 8 5.57 -0.59 7.25
C ARG A 8 6.58 0.12 6.36
N ALA A 9 6.46 1.42 6.23
CA ALA A 9 7.39 2.23 5.44
C ALA A 9 8.83 2.03 5.95
N GLY A 10 9.75 1.81 5.02
CA GLY A 10 11.15 1.54 5.34
C GLY A 10 11.52 0.07 5.48
N ASP A 11 10.55 -0.84 5.45
CA ASP A 11 10.81 -2.27 5.53
C ASP A 11 11.16 -2.85 4.16
N TYR A 12 12.01 -3.86 4.15
CA TYR A 12 12.25 -4.71 3.00
C TYR A 12 11.13 -5.73 2.92
N ILE A 13 10.46 -5.80 1.77
CA ILE A 13 9.26 -6.64 1.62
C ILE A 13 9.49 -7.59 0.44
N GLN A 14 9.20 -8.86 0.65
CA GLN A 14 9.31 -9.88 -0.38
C GLN A 14 8.12 -10.83 -0.30
N TRP A 15 7.54 -11.16 -1.45
CA TRP A 15 6.50 -12.18 -1.53
C TRP A 15 6.63 -12.94 -2.83
N ARG A 16 5.95 -14.07 -2.89
CA ARG A 16 6.00 -14.97 -4.05
C ARG A 16 4.59 -15.31 -4.49
N LEU A 17 4.46 -15.50 -5.79
CA LEU A 17 3.22 -15.92 -6.41
C LEU A 17 3.48 -17.20 -7.20
N PRO A 18 2.79 -18.30 -6.90
CA PRO A 18 2.97 -19.54 -7.66
C PRO A 18 2.42 -19.39 -9.07
N ALA A 19 2.84 -20.29 -9.97
CA ALA A 19 2.23 -20.41 -11.28
C ALA A 19 0.74 -20.68 -11.14
N SER A 20 -0.05 -20.13 -12.04
CA SER A 20 -1.50 -20.26 -12.04
C SER A 20 -2.00 -20.58 -13.44
N GLU A 21 -3.31 -20.64 -13.62
CA GLU A 21 -3.96 -20.84 -14.92
C GLU A 21 -4.92 -19.69 -15.19
N ASP A 22 -5.08 -19.37 -16.48
CA ASP A 22 -6.10 -18.41 -16.89
C ASP A 22 -7.49 -19.08 -16.94
N VAL A 23 -8.51 -18.31 -17.34
CA VAL A 23 -9.89 -18.83 -17.42
C VAL A 23 -10.06 -19.91 -18.49
N PHE A 24 -9.10 -20.05 -19.41
CA PHE A 24 -9.11 -21.04 -20.46
C PHE A 24 -8.23 -22.28 -20.16
N GLY A 25 -7.63 -22.32 -18.96
CA GLY A 25 -6.77 -23.43 -18.56
C GLY A 25 -5.32 -23.31 -19.04
N ASN A 26 -4.93 -22.18 -19.62
CA ASN A 26 -3.55 -21.94 -20.04
C ASN A 26 -2.70 -21.55 -18.85
N ALA A 27 -1.48 -22.13 -18.75
CA ALA A 27 -0.59 -21.84 -17.64
C ALA A 27 -0.05 -20.41 -17.70
N ILE A 28 -0.11 -19.73 -16.56
CA ILE A 28 0.55 -18.43 -16.34
C ILE A 28 1.77 -18.72 -15.46
N SER A 29 2.92 -18.86 -16.09
CA SER A 29 4.15 -19.27 -15.42
C SER A 29 5.36 -18.52 -15.98
N SER A 30 6.45 -18.46 -15.20
CA SER A 30 7.73 -17.96 -15.70
C SER A 30 8.43 -19.07 -16.50
N PRO A 31 9.31 -18.74 -17.47
CA PRO A 31 9.69 -17.38 -17.88
C PRO A 31 8.80 -16.74 -18.94
N ASP A 32 7.81 -17.45 -19.48
CA ASP A 32 7.01 -16.96 -20.61
C ASP A 32 6.14 -15.76 -20.23
N TRP A 33 5.65 -15.74 -19.00
CA TRP A 33 4.85 -14.66 -18.44
C TRP A 33 5.68 -13.84 -17.47
N SER A 34 5.33 -12.56 -17.34
CA SER A 34 5.79 -11.70 -16.25
C SER A 34 4.58 -11.11 -15.54
N VAL A 35 4.75 -10.80 -14.27
CA VAL A 35 3.67 -10.21 -13.46
C VAL A 35 4.15 -8.89 -12.89
N THR A 36 3.32 -7.87 -12.97
CA THR A 36 3.60 -6.56 -12.39
C THR A 36 2.49 -6.20 -11.43
N TYR A 37 2.87 -5.80 -10.21
CA TYR A 37 1.96 -5.22 -9.24
C TYR A 37 1.95 -3.71 -9.42
N TYR A 38 0.75 -3.15 -9.61
CA TYR A 38 0.52 -1.72 -9.65
C TYR A 38 -0.09 -1.30 -8.33
N LEU A 39 0.60 -0.41 -7.63
CA LEU A 39 0.21 0.05 -6.30
C LEU A 39 -0.20 1.50 -6.38
N ARG A 40 -1.33 1.85 -5.79
CA ARG A 40 -1.81 3.23 -5.75
C ARG A 40 -2.45 3.55 -4.41
N THR A 41 -2.22 4.78 -3.94
CA THR A 41 -2.96 5.28 -2.77
C THR A 41 -4.44 5.34 -3.07
N ARG A 42 -5.26 5.09 -2.07
CA ARG A 42 -6.71 5.23 -2.19
C ARG A 42 -7.10 6.65 -2.58
N ILE A 43 -6.45 7.63 -1.96
CA ILE A 43 -6.63 9.04 -2.26
C ILE A 43 -5.25 9.67 -2.37
N GLY A 44 -4.97 10.32 -3.49
CA GLY A 44 -3.69 10.98 -3.71
C GLY A 44 -2.97 10.47 -4.95
N PRO A 45 -1.88 11.13 -5.32
CA PRO A 45 -1.18 10.85 -6.58
C PRO A 45 -0.11 9.77 -6.47
N GLN A 46 0.15 9.21 -5.28
CA GLN A 46 1.26 8.29 -5.10
C GLN A 46 0.98 6.94 -5.74
N ALA A 47 1.96 6.41 -6.46
CA ALA A 47 1.88 5.13 -7.16
C ALA A 47 3.25 4.48 -7.20
N ALA A 48 3.26 3.16 -7.30
CA ALA A 48 4.48 2.39 -7.48
C ALA A 48 4.20 1.14 -8.31
N THR A 49 5.23 0.62 -8.96
CA THR A 49 5.15 -0.65 -9.68
C THR A 49 6.20 -1.60 -9.15
N VAL A 50 5.85 -2.88 -9.05
CA VAL A 50 6.77 -3.94 -8.64
C VAL A 50 6.74 -5.02 -9.70
N SER A 51 7.85 -5.19 -10.40
CA SER A 51 7.98 -6.20 -11.45
C SER A 51 8.45 -7.52 -10.85
N SER A 52 7.98 -8.62 -11.45
CA SER A 52 8.37 -9.95 -11.02
C SER A 52 9.79 -10.32 -11.47
N SER A 53 10.41 -11.20 -10.71
CA SER A 53 11.51 -12.03 -11.17
C SER A 53 11.07 -13.49 -11.15
N ALA A 54 11.73 -14.32 -11.96
CA ALA A 54 11.39 -15.73 -12.03
C ALA A 54 11.79 -16.44 -10.72
N TYR A 55 10.92 -17.29 -10.21
CA TYR A 55 11.21 -18.14 -9.07
C TYR A 55 10.59 -19.51 -9.32
N ILE A 56 11.43 -20.48 -9.64
CA ILE A 56 11.00 -21.82 -10.10
C ILE A 56 10.08 -21.64 -11.32
N ASP A 57 8.82 -22.03 -11.25
CA ASP A 57 7.82 -21.82 -12.31
C ASP A 57 6.88 -20.64 -12.01
N GLY A 58 7.06 -19.99 -10.87
CA GLY A 58 6.26 -18.86 -10.43
C GLY A 58 7.03 -17.54 -10.46
N PHE A 59 6.63 -16.63 -9.59
CA PHE A 59 7.11 -15.24 -9.59
C PHE A 59 7.52 -14.81 -8.18
N GLN A 60 8.53 -13.95 -8.11
CA GLN A 60 8.97 -13.35 -6.86
C GLN A 60 9.00 -11.84 -7.00
N PHE A 61 8.59 -11.15 -5.94
CA PHE A 61 8.48 -9.70 -5.89
C PHE A 61 9.25 -9.18 -4.69
N THR A 62 9.88 -8.03 -4.89
CA THR A 62 10.66 -7.38 -3.83
C THR A 62 10.43 -5.90 -3.85
N ILE A 63 10.15 -5.32 -2.67
CA ILE A 63 10.17 -3.87 -2.47
C ILE A 63 11.34 -3.56 -1.55
N ALA A 64 12.32 -2.85 -2.08
CA ALA A 64 13.50 -2.46 -1.29
C ALA A 64 13.13 -1.44 -0.21
N SER A 65 13.89 -1.41 0.88
CA SER A 65 13.65 -0.49 2.00
C SER A 65 13.63 0.97 1.57
N ASN A 66 14.53 1.37 0.66
CA ASN A 66 14.60 2.74 0.16
C ASN A 66 13.41 3.11 -0.74
N VAL A 67 12.68 2.14 -1.26
CA VAL A 67 11.46 2.36 -2.03
C VAL A 67 10.26 2.46 -1.08
N SER A 68 10.12 1.51 -0.16
CA SER A 68 8.98 1.51 0.77
C SER A 68 8.99 2.72 1.71
N GLU A 69 10.14 3.27 2.04
CA GLU A 69 10.22 4.46 2.90
C GLU A 69 9.56 5.69 2.27
N THR A 70 9.38 5.69 0.94
CA THR A 70 8.71 6.79 0.23
C THR A 70 7.20 6.66 0.25
N PHE A 71 6.65 5.54 0.69
CA PHE A 71 5.22 5.31 0.70
C PHE A 71 4.56 6.10 1.82
N SER A 72 3.52 6.86 1.48
CA SER A 72 2.73 7.58 2.48
C SER A 72 1.86 6.61 3.26
N LYS A 73 1.66 6.89 4.54
CA LYS A 73 0.78 6.09 5.39
C LYS A 73 -0.67 6.17 4.89
N GLY A 74 -1.42 5.11 5.11
CA GLY A 74 -2.82 5.03 4.76
C GLY A 74 -3.14 3.81 3.94
N GLU A 75 -4.32 3.83 3.36
CA GLU A 75 -4.83 2.72 2.57
C GLU A 75 -4.38 2.85 1.12
N TRP A 76 -3.96 1.70 0.57
CA TRP A 76 -3.52 1.57 -0.81
C TRP A 76 -4.29 0.44 -1.48
N PHE A 77 -4.39 0.52 -2.80
CA PHE A 77 -4.92 -0.56 -3.64
C PHE A 77 -3.81 -1.16 -4.48
N TYR A 78 -3.97 -2.44 -4.81
CA TYR A 78 -3.07 -3.09 -5.74
C TYR A 78 -3.83 -3.86 -6.81
N GLN A 79 -3.19 -3.99 -7.98
CA GLN A 79 -3.64 -4.82 -9.08
C GLN A 79 -2.42 -5.55 -9.63
N ALA A 80 -2.50 -6.88 -9.71
CA ALA A 80 -1.46 -7.69 -10.33
C ALA A 80 -1.87 -8.06 -11.74
N VAL A 81 -1.04 -7.70 -12.70
CA VAL A 81 -1.29 -7.96 -14.12
C VAL A 81 -0.24 -8.90 -14.65
N ALA A 82 -0.66 -10.04 -15.21
CA ALA A 82 0.20 -10.96 -15.93
C ALA A 82 0.27 -10.54 -17.40
N ASP A 83 1.47 -10.57 -17.96
CA ASP A 83 1.75 -10.14 -19.33
C ASP A 83 2.62 -11.18 -20.04
N LYS A 84 2.22 -11.55 -21.25
CA LYS A 84 3.00 -12.43 -22.13
C LYS A 84 3.33 -11.69 -23.40
N SER A 85 4.58 -11.26 -23.53
CA SER A 85 5.11 -10.58 -24.73
C SER A 85 4.35 -9.30 -25.12
N GLY A 86 3.69 -8.63 -24.18
CA GLY A 86 2.95 -7.39 -24.40
C GLY A 86 1.62 -7.54 -25.11
N ALA A 87 1.32 -8.70 -25.69
CA ALA A 87 0.11 -8.94 -26.45
C ALA A 87 -1.03 -9.52 -25.61
N GLU A 88 -0.70 -10.34 -24.63
CA GLU A 88 -1.68 -10.96 -23.74
C GLU A 88 -1.50 -10.42 -22.34
N LYS A 89 -2.51 -9.73 -21.83
CA LYS A 89 -2.52 -9.17 -20.47
C LYS A 89 -3.75 -9.64 -19.73
N GLN A 90 -3.56 -10.01 -18.48
CA GLN A 90 -4.66 -10.46 -17.65
C GLN A 90 -4.45 -10.04 -16.21
N THR A 91 -5.48 -9.45 -15.61
CA THR A 91 -5.49 -9.16 -14.18
C THR A 91 -5.69 -10.44 -13.41
N ILE A 92 -4.73 -10.79 -12.57
CA ILE A 92 -4.75 -12.05 -11.82
C ILE A 92 -5.04 -11.88 -10.33
N ALA A 93 -4.90 -10.65 -9.81
CA ALA A 93 -5.22 -10.36 -8.41
C ALA A 93 -5.49 -8.89 -8.23
N THR A 94 -6.38 -8.57 -7.30
CA THR A 94 -6.64 -7.20 -6.84
C THR A 94 -6.85 -7.22 -5.33
N GLY A 95 -6.61 -6.10 -4.67
CA GLY A 95 -6.86 -6.01 -3.24
C GLY A 95 -6.43 -4.68 -2.66
N GLN A 96 -6.38 -4.66 -1.34
CA GLN A 96 -6.05 -3.49 -0.54
C GLN A 96 -4.97 -3.85 0.46
N PHE A 97 -4.17 -2.86 0.83
CA PHE A 97 -3.21 -3.00 1.92
C PHE A 97 -3.07 -1.66 2.62
N GLU A 98 -2.55 -1.71 3.84
CA GLU A 98 -2.31 -0.52 4.63
C GLU A 98 -0.81 -0.29 4.77
N VAL A 99 -0.37 0.95 4.59
CA VAL A 99 1.00 1.37 4.84
C VAL A 99 1.05 2.04 6.20
N LEU A 100 1.87 1.49 7.09
CA LEU A 100 2.12 2.04 8.41
C LEU A 100 3.34 2.94 8.36
N GLU A 101 3.30 3.99 9.14
CA GLU A 101 4.38 4.96 9.26
C GLU A 101 5.60 4.34 9.96
N SER A 102 6.80 4.68 9.50
CA SER A 102 8.04 4.28 10.19
C SER A 102 8.18 5.03 11.50
N LEU A 103 8.52 4.31 12.56
CA LEU A 103 8.82 4.89 13.87
C LEU A 103 10.31 5.07 14.08
N VAL A 104 11.13 4.80 13.08
CA VAL A 104 12.59 4.93 13.15
C VAL A 104 12.98 6.41 13.11
N TYR A 105 13.88 6.80 13.99
CA TYR A 105 14.44 8.14 14.03
C TYR A 105 15.95 8.08 14.17
N THR A 106 16.62 9.19 13.83
CA THR A 106 18.07 9.32 13.97
C THR A 106 18.39 10.26 15.16
N GLY A 107 19.49 9.97 15.86
CA GLY A 107 19.90 10.73 17.03
C GLY A 107 19.24 10.22 18.32
N SER A 108 19.51 10.89 19.42
CA SER A 108 19.05 10.50 20.76
C SER A 108 17.70 11.10 21.16
N THR A 109 17.25 12.13 20.44
CA THR A 109 15.99 12.83 20.73
C THR A 109 15.14 12.88 19.46
N PRO A 110 14.07 12.06 19.38
CA PRO A 110 13.20 12.08 18.21
C PRO A 110 12.40 13.38 18.12
N ALA A 111 12.03 13.74 16.90
CA ALA A 111 11.07 14.83 16.69
C ALA A 111 9.69 14.44 17.23
N ALA A 112 8.86 15.46 17.49
CA ALA A 112 7.50 15.23 17.95
C ALA A 112 6.73 14.35 16.94
N TYR A 113 5.98 13.40 17.47
CA TYR A 113 5.25 12.43 16.68
C TYR A 113 3.77 12.44 17.06
N ASP A 114 2.90 12.48 16.05
CA ASP A 114 1.46 12.37 16.24
C ASP A 114 0.99 11.08 15.56
N GLY A 115 0.80 10.04 16.37
CA GLY A 115 0.38 8.73 15.91
C GLY A 115 -1.12 8.53 15.80
N ARG A 116 -1.92 9.60 16.00
CA ARG A 116 -3.38 9.51 15.87
C ARG A 116 -3.79 9.27 14.42
N SER A 117 -4.82 8.48 14.24
CA SER A 117 -5.42 8.29 12.93
C SER A 117 -6.05 9.59 12.40
N GLN A 118 -6.27 9.68 11.10
CA GLN A 118 -6.93 10.84 10.52
C GLN A 118 -8.34 11.02 11.09
N VAL A 119 -9.04 9.92 11.35
CA VAL A 119 -10.38 9.96 11.97
C VAL A 119 -10.31 10.58 13.37
N GLU A 120 -9.33 10.21 14.18
CA GLU A 120 -9.15 10.78 15.52
C GLU A 120 -8.86 12.27 15.47
N LYS A 121 -8.02 12.72 14.53
CA LYS A 121 -7.70 14.14 14.33
C LYS A 121 -8.94 14.92 13.90
N ASP A 122 -9.72 14.40 12.99
CA ASP A 122 -10.95 15.02 12.49
C ASP A 122 -11.99 15.13 13.61
N LEU A 123 -12.13 14.09 14.42
CA LEU A 123 -13.05 14.08 15.55
C LEU A 123 -12.69 15.15 16.59
N GLU A 124 -11.41 15.30 16.92
CA GLU A 124 -10.95 16.33 17.82
C GLU A 124 -11.27 17.75 17.30
N THR A 125 -11.07 17.97 16.00
CA THR A 125 -11.40 19.25 15.36
C THR A 125 -12.89 19.55 15.44
N ILE A 126 -13.74 18.57 15.20
CA ILE A 126 -15.21 18.71 15.30
C ILE A 126 -15.62 19.01 16.73
N GLU A 127 -15.09 18.32 17.72
CA GLU A 127 -15.38 18.55 19.13
C GLU A 127 -15.02 19.97 19.57
N THR A 128 -13.86 20.46 19.13
CA THR A 128 -13.41 21.82 19.42
C THR A 128 -14.36 22.85 18.80
N ALA A 129 -14.81 22.66 17.57
CA ALA A 129 -15.75 23.53 16.90
C ALA A 129 -17.09 23.57 17.62
N ILE A 130 -17.60 22.42 18.05
CA ILE A 130 -18.85 22.33 18.81
C ILE A 130 -18.75 23.08 20.13
N ARG A 131 -17.69 22.93 20.88
CA ARG A 131 -17.45 23.66 22.14
C ARG A 131 -17.44 25.16 21.93
N THR A 132 -16.80 25.64 20.86
CA THR A 132 -16.75 27.03 20.50
C THR A 132 -18.15 27.58 20.22
N LEU A 133 -18.97 26.86 19.44
CA LEU A 133 -20.34 27.25 19.13
C LEU A 133 -21.22 27.35 20.38
N ILE A 134 -21.11 26.38 21.28
CA ILE A 134 -21.86 26.38 22.54
C ILE A 134 -21.44 27.57 23.40
N SER A 135 -20.15 27.88 23.50
CA SER A 135 -19.66 29.02 24.25
C SER A 135 -20.18 30.35 23.72
N LEU A 136 -20.17 30.53 22.38
CA LEU A 136 -20.72 31.72 21.74
C LEU A 136 -22.22 31.86 21.97
N SER A 137 -22.95 30.77 21.92
CA SER A 137 -24.40 30.76 22.18
C SER A 137 -24.71 31.21 23.61
N LEU A 138 -23.93 30.78 24.60
CA LEU A 138 -24.10 31.17 26.00
C LEU A 138 -23.82 32.66 26.23
N ILE A 139 -22.90 33.26 25.50
CA ILE A 139 -22.55 34.66 25.59
C ILE A 139 -23.70 35.55 25.10
N HIS A 140 -24.50 35.10 24.15
CA HIS A 140 -25.59 35.84 23.55
C HIS A 140 -26.95 35.68 24.28
N ILE A 141 -26.97 34.89 25.31
CA ILE A 141 -28.15 34.72 26.18
C ILE A 141 -28.01 35.69 27.35
#